data_0aadf081a003a581027d32aea95b86ea
#
_entry.id   0aadf081a003a581027d32aea95b86ea
#
_cell.length_a   1.000
_cell.length_b   1.000
_cell.length_c   1.000
_cell.angle_alpha   90.00
_cell.angle_beta   90.00
_cell.angle_gamma   90.00
#
_symmetry.space_group_name_H-M   'P 1'
#
loop_
_entity.id
_entity.type
_entity.pdbx_description
1 polymer ?
#
loop_
_entity_poly.entity_id
_entity_poly.type
_entity_poly.pdbx_seq_one_letter_code
_entity_poly.pdbx_strand_id
1 'polypeptide(L)'
;MTPDQYCQDKAAPGGSLPYYSFLFLPPERRHAITALHAFRREVEAIIDESHDAGVAHQRLDWWRGELRRLYDGHPSHPVTQALQPHIAPCGLPQSEFSDVLDGLEMDLTQTRYLDEAGLKRYCQCAGGAVGVLSARALGFSDPRTLDFARQLGLSMQRATIVRDVGEDARQGRIYLPVDTLQRHEVPAADILQSRHSERFVALMGEQAEVARTLYREALALLPRQDRRAQRAALVMAALSHAQLDEIEASQFQVLTQRIALTPMRMLWIAWKTWLRNR
;
A
#
# COMPACT_ATOMS: atom_id res chain seq x y z
N MET A 1 15.28 -21.17 -8.14
CA MET A 1 14.16 -20.51 -7.43
C MET A 1 13.00 -20.37 -8.41
N THR A 2 11.82 -20.84 -8.05
CA THR A 2 10.62 -20.68 -8.90
C THR A 2 10.11 -19.24 -8.84
N PRO A 3 9.32 -18.78 -9.85
CA PRO A 3 8.66 -17.47 -9.79
C PRO A 3 7.85 -17.24 -8.51
N ASP A 4 7.10 -18.24 -8.05
CA ASP A 4 6.30 -18.15 -6.82
C ASP A 4 7.17 -18.03 -5.56
N GLN A 5 8.30 -18.74 -5.49
CA GLN A 5 9.25 -18.59 -4.38
C GLN A 5 9.85 -17.20 -4.34
N TYR A 6 10.23 -16.67 -5.51
CA TYR A 6 10.70 -15.29 -5.63
C TYR A 6 9.68 -14.28 -5.09
N CYS A 7 8.43 -14.42 -5.53
CA CYS A 7 7.34 -13.56 -5.06
C CYS A 7 7.10 -13.68 -3.55
N GLN A 8 7.15 -14.90 -3.00
CA GLN A 8 6.97 -15.12 -1.57
C GLN A 8 8.06 -14.41 -0.74
N ASP A 9 9.30 -14.53 -1.15
CA ASP A 9 10.44 -13.90 -0.46
C ASP A 9 10.39 -12.37 -0.55
N LYS A 10 9.98 -11.84 -1.70
CA LYS A 10 9.91 -10.41 -1.94
C LYS A 10 8.73 -9.73 -1.23
N ALA A 11 7.52 -10.32 -1.33
CA ALA A 11 6.28 -9.67 -0.89
C ALA A 11 5.84 -10.03 0.51
N ALA A 12 6.05 -11.27 0.92
CA ALA A 12 5.50 -11.80 2.17
C ALA A 12 6.55 -12.60 2.97
N PRO A 13 7.72 -11.98 3.25
CA PRO A 13 8.70 -12.60 4.13
C PRO A 13 8.07 -12.85 5.51
N GLY A 14 8.53 -13.91 6.18
CA GLY A 14 8.01 -14.29 7.49
C GLY A 14 8.01 -13.12 8.48
N GLY A 15 6.88 -12.90 9.15
CA GLY A 15 6.73 -11.80 10.10
C GLY A 15 6.24 -10.46 9.52
N SER A 16 6.06 -10.34 8.21
CA SER A 16 5.51 -9.13 7.59
C SER A 16 3.98 -9.05 7.68
N LEU A 17 3.41 -7.85 7.50
CA LEU A 17 1.96 -7.67 7.42
C LEU A 17 1.32 -8.53 6.31
N PRO A 18 1.85 -8.56 5.07
CA PRO A 18 1.34 -9.45 4.02
C PRO A 18 1.39 -10.93 4.42
N TYR A 19 2.47 -11.38 5.07
CA TYR A 19 2.57 -12.76 5.56
C TYR A 19 1.38 -13.15 6.43
N TYR A 20 1.07 -12.38 7.49
CA TYR A 20 -0.07 -12.66 8.36
C TYR A 20 -1.42 -12.50 7.67
N SER A 21 -1.52 -11.59 6.70
CA SER A 21 -2.77 -11.35 5.96
C SER A 21 -3.11 -12.48 5.00
N PHE A 22 -2.11 -13.14 4.43
CA PHE A 22 -2.30 -14.18 3.41
C PHE A 22 -2.24 -15.60 3.98
N LEU A 23 -1.87 -15.74 5.27
CA LEU A 23 -1.61 -17.03 5.95
C LEU A 23 -2.76 -18.04 5.79
N PHE A 24 -4.01 -17.58 5.84
CA PHE A 24 -5.20 -18.43 5.83
C PHE A 24 -5.86 -18.55 4.45
N LEU A 25 -5.25 -18.00 3.40
CA LEU A 25 -5.78 -18.10 2.03
C LEU A 25 -5.54 -19.49 1.43
N PRO A 26 -6.47 -19.97 0.58
CA PRO A 26 -6.21 -21.12 -0.30
C PRO A 26 -4.99 -20.85 -1.20
N PRO A 27 -4.21 -21.90 -1.57
CA PRO A 27 -2.95 -21.74 -2.31
C PRO A 27 -3.07 -20.87 -3.58
N GLU A 28 -4.06 -21.10 -4.43
CA GLU A 28 -4.25 -20.34 -5.68
C GLU A 28 -4.41 -18.85 -5.45
N ARG A 29 -5.30 -18.45 -4.51
CA ARG A 29 -5.51 -17.04 -4.16
C ARG A 29 -4.29 -16.44 -3.48
N ARG A 30 -3.59 -17.25 -2.67
CA ARG A 30 -2.35 -16.81 -2.02
C ARG A 30 -1.26 -16.53 -3.05
N HIS A 31 -1.08 -17.38 -4.07
CA HIS A 31 -0.10 -17.14 -5.14
C HIS A 31 -0.44 -15.86 -5.91
N ALA A 32 -1.70 -15.68 -6.33
CA ALA A 32 -2.13 -14.49 -7.04
C ALA A 32 -1.86 -13.19 -6.27
N ILE A 33 -2.28 -13.12 -4.99
CA ILE A 33 -2.10 -11.92 -4.17
C ILE A 33 -0.63 -11.68 -3.81
N THR A 34 0.15 -12.74 -3.59
CA THR A 34 1.57 -12.65 -3.29
C THR A 34 2.35 -12.12 -4.50
N ALA A 35 2.05 -12.61 -5.71
CA ALA A 35 2.66 -12.13 -6.95
C ALA A 35 2.32 -10.64 -7.21
N LEU A 36 1.07 -10.23 -6.93
CA LEU A 36 0.67 -8.83 -7.02
C LEU A 36 1.46 -7.93 -6.04
N HIS A 37 1.58 -8.36 -4.79
CA HIS A 37 2.36 -7.59 -3.81
C HIS A 37 3.86 -7.62 -4.09
N ALA A 38 4.37 -8.69 -4.73
CA ALA A 38 5.74 -8.74 -5.22
C ALA A 38 5.96 -7.72 -6.35
N PHE A 39 5.02 -7.59 -7.30
CA PHE A 39 5.05 -6.54 -8.31
C PHE A 39 5.16 -5.15 -7.64
N ARG A 40 4.26 -4.85 -6.70
CA ARG A 40 4.32 -3.59 -5.96
C ARG A 40 5.69 -3.34 -5.33
N ARG A 41 6.25 -4.35 -4.63
CA ARG A 41 7.57 -4.23 -3.98
C ARG A 41 8.73 -4.04 -4.94
N GLU A 42 8.68 -4.69 -6.11
CA GLU A 42 9.71 -4.51 -7.15
C GLU A 42 9.72 -3.10 -7.70
N VAL A 43 8.52 -2.55 -7.96
CA VAL A 43 8.44 -1.22 -8.54
C VAL A 43 8.69 -0.11 -7.49
N GLU A 44 8.28 -0.29 -6.23
CA GLU A 44 8.64 0.61 -5.12
C GLU A 44 10.17 0.66 -4.90
N ALA A 45 10.86 -0.49 -5.02
CA ALA A 45 12.32 -0.54 -4.89
C ALA A 45 13.07 0.32 -5.92
N ILE A 46 12.44 0.67 -7.06
CA ILE A 46 13.03 1.59 -8.03
C ILE A 46 13.31 2.94 -7.39
N ILE A 47 12.35 3.42 -6.57
CA ILE A 47 12.43 4.71 -5.91
C ILE A 47 13.42 4.69 -4.74
N ASP A 48 13.42 3.59 -3.98
CA ASP A 48 14.24 3.46 -2.78
C ASP A 48 15.73 3.23 -3.08
N GLU A 49 16.03 2.53 -4.19
CA GLU A 49 17.39 2.09 -4.54
C GLU A 49 18.06 2.99 -5.59
N SER A 50 17.31 3.80 -6.34
CA SER A 50 17.89 4.62 -7.41
C SER A 50 18.32 5.98 -6.90
N HIS A 51 19.62 6.24 -6.92
CA HIS A 51 20.21 7.53 -6.59
C HIS A 51 20.21 8.51 -7.78
N ASP A 52 19.93 8.02 -9.00
CA ASP A 52 19.88 8.79 -10.24
C ASP A 52 18.47 8.71 -10.82
N ALA A 53 17.85 9.87 -11.04
CA ALA A 53 16.51 9.98 -11.59
C ALA A 53 16.40 9.41 -13.02
N GLY A 54 17.45 9.52 -13.84
CA GLY A 54 17.48 8.97 -15.20
C GLY A 54 17.43 7.44 -15.18
N VAL A 55 18.17 6.82 -14.27
CA VAL A 55 18.14 5.36 -14.06
C VAL A 55 16.76 4.91 -13.57
N ALA A 56 16.17 5.66 -12.63
CA ALA A 56 14.83 5.35 -12.13
C ALA A 56 13.77 5.39 -13.25
N HIS A 57 13.78 6.43 -14.10
CA HIS A 57 12.87 6.53 -15.25
C HIS A 57 13.07 5.39 -16.24
N GLN A 58 14.33 5.01 -16.56
CA GLN A 58 14.61 3.86 -17.44
C GLN A 58 14.06 2.54 -16.85
N ARG A 59 14.17 2.33 -15.54
CA ARG A 59 13.60 1.16 -14.86
C ARG A 59 12.06 1.17 -14.91
N LEU A 60 11.41 2.32 -14.74
CA LEU A 60 9.95 2.44 -14.88
C LEU A 60 9.50 2.15 -16.32
N ASP A 61 10.20 2.68 -17.32
CA ASP A 61 9.90 2.42 -18.74
C ASP A 61 10.08 0.93 -19.07
N TRP A 62 11.10 0.30 -18.50
CA TRP A 62 11.29 -1.14 -18.62
C TRP A 62 10.09 -1.91 -18.04
N TRP A 63 9.58 -1.52 -16.85
CA TRP A 63 8.40 -2.14 -16.25
C TRP A 63 7.13 -1.90 -17.07
N ARG A 64 6.96 -0.72 -17.69
CA ARG A 64 5.87 -0.48 -18.65
C ARG A 64 5.96 -1.44 -19.86
N GLY A 65 7.17 -1.69 -20.33
CA GLY A 65 7.46 -2.69 -21.35
C GLY A 65 7.14 -4.12 -20.89
N GLU A 66 7.51 -4.45 -19.66
CA GLU A 66 7.27 -5.77 -19.07
C GLU A 66 5.77 -6.04 -18.86
N LEU A 67 4.99 -5.03 -18.47
CA LEU A 67 3.52 -5.15 -18.40
C LEU A 67 2.93 -5.44 -19.78
N ARG A 68 3.39 -4.77 -20.85
CA ARG A 68 2.94 -5.12 -22.21
C ARG A 68 3.24 -6.58 -22.54
N ARG A 69 4.48 -7.04 -22.29
CA ARG A 69 4.86 -8.46 -22.50
C ARG A 69 4.01 -9.43 -21.69
N LEU A 70 3.65 -9.08 -20.46
CA LEU A 70 2.75 -9.89 -19.61
C LEU A 70 1.40 -10.10 -20.28
N TYR A 71 0.78 -9.03 -20.81
CA TYR A 71 -0.53 -9.10 -21.47
C TYR A 71 -0.46 -9.72 -22.87
N ASP A 72 0.69 -9.64 -23.54
CA ASP A 72 0.97 -10.32 -24.80
C ASP A 72 1.31 -11.82 -24.61
N GLY A 73 1.41 -12.29 -23.37
CA GLY A 73 1.68 -13.69 -23.03
C GLY A 73 3.16 -14.08 -22.97
N HIS A 74 4.08 -13.12 -22.98
CA HIS A 74 5.53 -13.34 -23.02
C HIS A 74 6.30 -12.61 -21.90
N PRO A 75 5.91 -12.76 -20.61
CA PRO A 75 6.60 -12.12 -19.49
C PRO A 75 8.02 -12.67 -19.33
N SER A 76 8.94 -11.78 -18.96
CA SER A 76 10.35 -12.13 -18.77
C SER A 76 10.80 -12.09 -17.29
N HIS A 77 10.15 -11.28 -16.46
CA HIS A 77 10.51 -11.14 -15.05
C HIS A 77 9.83 -12.22 -14.19
N PRO A 78 10.47 -12.77 -13.14
CA PRO A 78 9.83 -13.77 -12.28
C PRO A 78 8.47 -13.35 -11.72
N VAL A 79 8.31 -12.09 -11.35
CA VAL A 79 7.03 -11.57 -10.82
C VAL A 79 5.93 -11.59 -11.87
N THR A 80 6.20 -11.17 -13.11
CA THR A 80 5.22 -11.17 -14.19
C THR A 80 4.94 -12.59 -14.68
N GLN A 81 5.93 -13.48 -14.65
CA GLN A 81 5.73 -14.91 -14.88
C GLN A 81 4.79 -15.54 -13.84
N ALA A 82 4.94 -15.17 -12.55
CA ALA A 82 4.04 -15.62 -11.50
C ALA A 82 2.62 -15.00 -11.63
N LEU A 83 2.50 -13.77 -12.14
CA LEU A 83 1.21 -13.10 -12.37
C LEU A 83 0.46 -13.66 -13.58
N GLN A 84 1.17 -14.10 -14.62
CA GLN A 84 0.57 -14.50 -15.90
C GLN A 84 -0.61 -15.47 -15.77
N PRO A 85 -0.54 -16.59 -15.01
CA PRO A 85 -1.65 -17.53 -14.90
C PRO A 85 -2.88 -16.94 -14.21
N HIS A 86 -2.74 -15.79 -13.54
CA HIS A 86 -3.81 -15.12 -12.78
C HIS A 86 -4.46 -13.95 -13.53
N ILE A 87 -3.85 -13.43 -14.62
CA ILE A 87 -4.36 -12.27 -15.36
C ILE A 87 -5.80 -12.50 -15.85
N ALA A 88 -6.02 -13.51 -16.66
CA ALA A 88 -7.34 -13.79 -17.23
C ALA A 88 -8.33 -14.36 -16.17
N PRO A 89 -7.99 -15.37 -15.34
CA PRO A 89 -8.94 -15.92 -14.37
C PRO A 89 -9.41 -14.91 -13.31
N CYS A 90 -8.54 -13.99 -12.87
CA CYS A 90 -8.90 -12.95 -11.90
C CYS A 90 -9.39 -11.66 -12.58
N GLY A 91 -9.34 -11.56 -13.91
CA GLY A 91 -9.71 -10.36 -14.65
C GLY A 91 -8.89 -9.14 -14.23
N LEU A 92 -7.57 -9.29 -14.04
CA LEU A 92 -6.69 -8.22 -13.64
C LEU A 92 -6.47 -7.26 -14.83
N PRO A 93 -6.91 -5.99 -14.77
CA PRO A 93 -6.77 -5.09 -15.90
C PRO A 93 -5.38 -4.44 -15.93
N GLN A 94 -4.81 -4.29 -17.12
CA GLN A 94 -3.52 -3.62 -17.32
C GLN A 94 -3.52 -2.17 -16.81
N SER A 95 -4.66 -1.48 -16.92
CA SER A 95 -4.80 -0.07 -16.48
C SER A 95 -4.45 0.10 -15.00
N GLU A 96 -4.91 -0.78 -14.11
CA GLU A 96 -4.61 -0.64 -12.67
C GLU A 96 -3.11 -0.89 -12.37
N PHE A 97 -2.43 -1.77 -13.12
CA PHE A 97 -0.97 -1.90 -13.02
C PHE A 97 -0.25 -0.66 -13.54
N SER A 98 -0.77 -0.04 -14.62
CA SER A 98 -0.24 1.22 -15.14
C SER A 98 -0.41 2.36 -14.14
N ASP A 99 -1.57 2.44 -13.46
CA ASP A 99 -1.81 3.42 -12.40
C ASP A 99 -0.78 3.30 -11.26
N VAL A 100 -0.39 2.07 -10.89
CA VAL A 100 0.67 1.86 -9.89
C VAL A 100 1.99 2.46 -10.37
N LEU A 101 2.39 2.24 -11.63
CA LEU A 101 3.60 2.83 -12.20
C LEU A 101 3.51 4.36 -12.29
N ASP A 102 2.32 4.89 -12.60
CA ASP A 102 2.10 6.35 -12.66
C ASP A 102 2.21 6.99 -11.26
N GLY A 103 1.79 6.29 -10.20
CA GLY A 103 2.04 6.70 -8.82
C GLY A 103 3.54 6.81 -8.51
N LEU A 104 4.35 5.88 -8.99
CA LEU A 104 5.81 5.92 -8.83
C LEU A 104 6.47 7.01 -9.69
N GLU A 105 5.93 7.26 -10.89
CA GLU A 105 6.36 8.41 -11.70
C GLU A 105 6.13 9.73 -10.96
N MET A 106 5.01 9.85 -10.21
CA MET A 106 4.78 11.01 -9.34
C MET A 106 5.86 11.13 -8.25
N ASP A 107 6.30 10.01 -7.65
CA ASP A 107 7.37 10.01 -6.65
C ASP A 107 8.74 10.43 -7.21
N LEU A 108 9.00 10.20 -8.51
CA LEU A 108 10.22 10.68 -9.19
C LEU A 108 10.18 12.16 -9.55
N THR A 109 8.98 12.68 -9.86
CA THR A 109 8.82 14.03 -10.37
C THR A 109 8.40 15.05 -9.31
N GLN A 110 7.85 14.57 -8.17
CA GLN A 110 7.26 15.41 -7.12
C GLN A 110 7.79 15.01 -5.74
N THR A 111 8.47 15.93 -5.07
CA THR A 111 8.89 15.74 -3.67
C THR A 111 7.92 16.35 -2.66
N ARG A 112 6.89 17.06 -3.14
CA ARG A 112 5.89 17.78 -2.34
C ARG A 112 4.53 17.78 -3.03
N TYR A 113 3.48 17.76 -2.21
CA TYR A 113 2.09 17.93 -2.62
C TYR A 113 1.59 19.28 -2.11
N LEU A 114 0.99 20.11 -2.99
CA LEU A 114 0.53 21.44 -2.62
C LEU A 114 -0.71 21.39 -1.74
N ASP A 115 -1.62 20.47 -2.05
CA ASP A 115 -2.94 20.34 -1.45
C ASP A 115 -3.37 18.87 -1.29
N GLU A 116 -4.51 18.70 -0.63
CA GLU A 116 -5.14 17.40 -0.42
C GLU A 116 -5.56 16.71 -1.73
N ALA A 117 -5.93 17.48 -2.77
CA ALA A 117 -6.35 16.90 -4.05
C ALA A 117 -5.18 16.21 -4.77
N GLY A 118 -4.01 16.84 -4.77
CA GLY A 118 -2.77 16.24 -5.31
C GLY A 118 -2.36 14.97 -4.56
N LEU A 119 -2.39 15.00 -3.23
CA LEU A 119 -2.07 13.82 -2.42
C LEU A 119 -3.11 12.70 -2.62
N LYS A 120 -4.38 13.03 -2.73
CA LYS A 120 -5.45 12.05 -3.00
C LYS A 120 -5.22 11.34 -4.33
N ARG A 121 -4.84 12.08 -5.39
CA ARG A 121 -4.51 11.50 -6.69
C ARG A 121 -3.36 10.50 -6.59
N TYR A 122 -2.29 10.86 -5.89
CA TYR A 122 -1.19 9.93 -5.60
C TYR A 122 -1.69 8.66 -4.88
N CYS A 123 -2.46 8.82 -3.81
CA CYS A 123 -3.01 7.69 -3.06
C CYS A 123 -3.93 6.80 -3.92
N GLN A 124 -4.64 7.36 -4.90
CA GLN A 124 -5.45 6.58 -5.85
C GLN A 124 -4.57 5.67 -6.70
N CYS A 125 -3.46 6.18 -7.21
CA CYS A 125 -2.50 5.42 -8.00
C CYS A 125 -1.73 4.41 -7.13
N ALA A 126 -1.07 4.85 -6.07
CA ALA A 126 -0.19 4.02 -5.24
C ALA A 126 -0.93 3.00 -4.36
N GLY A 127 -2.14 3.34 -3.88
CA GLY A 127 -2.92 2.50 -2.96
C GLY A 127 -4.22 1.98 -3.57
N GLY A 128 -5.01 2.86 -4.19
CA GLY A 128 -6.32 2.52 -4.74
C GLY A 128 -6.25 1.45 -5.83
N ALA A 129 -5.33 1.58 -6.78
CA ALA A 129 -5.10 0.60 -7.84
C ALA A 129 -4.69 -0.77 -7.28
N VAL A 130 -3.78 -0.80 -6.31
CA VAL A 130 -3.39 -2.04 -5.61
C VAL A 130 -4.57 -2.67 -4.88
N GLY A 131 -5.44 -1.85 -4.27
CA GLY A 131 -6.68 -2.32 -3.64
C GLY A 131 -7.57 -3.05 -4.64
N VAL A 132 -7.85 -2.45 -5.79
CA VAL A 132 -8.68 -3.04 -6.87
C VAL A 132 -8.08 -4.35 -7.39
N LEU A 133 -6.79 -4.37 -7.71
CA LEU A 133 -6.09 -5.59 -8.14
C LEU A 133 -6.17 -6.68 -7.06
N SER A 134 -6.01 -6.32 -5.79
CA SER A 134 -6.12 -7.26 -4.65
C SER A 134 -7.53 -7.86 -4.54
N ALA A 135 -8.58 -7.04 -4.66
CA ALA A 135 -9.95 -7.52 -4.60
C ALA A 135 -10.26 -8.50 -5.74
N ARG A 136 -9.75 -8.25 -6.94
CA ARG A 136 -9.87 -9.15 -8.09
C ARG A 136 -9.16 -10.48 -7.86
N ALA A 137 -7.92 -10.46 -7.34
CA ALA A 137 -7.17 -11.66 -7.00
C ALA A 137 -7.86 -12.49 -5.89
N LEU A 138 -8.49 -11.83 -4.93
CA LEU A 138 -9.25 -12.48 -3.86
C LEU A 138 -10.63 -12.99 -4.31
N GLY A 139 -11.16 -12.44 -5.41
CA GLY A 139 -12.48 -12.75 -5.97
C GLY A 139 -13.62 -12.01 -5.26
N PHE A 140 -14.67 -11.71 -6.00
CA PHE A 140 -15.89 -11.06 -5.52
C PHE A 140 -17.08 -11.45 -6.40
N SER A 141 -18.29 -11.22 -5.90
CA SER A 141 -19.55 -11.45 -6.62
C SER A 141 -20.30 -10.16 -6.97
N ASP A 142 -20.05 -9.08 -6.23
CA ASP A 142 -20.71 -7.80 -6.40
C ASP A 142 -19.69 -6.74 -6.86
N PRO A 143 -19.92 -6.04 -8.00
CA PRO A 143 -19.01 -5.02 -8.51
C PRO A 143 -18.70 -3.89 -7.52
N ARG A 144 -19.61 -3.58 -6.58
CA ARG A 144 -19.37 -2.58 -5.52
C ARG A 144 -18.18 -2.92 -4.62
N THR A 145 -17.73 -4.17 -4.63
CA THR A 145 -16.50 -4.59 -3.94
C THR A 145 -15.26 -3.90 -4.51
N LEU A 146 -15.28 -3.45 -5.76
CA LEU A 146 -14.18 -2.67 -6.33
C LEU A 146 -14.13 -1.24 -5.75
N ASP A 147 -15.27 -0.63 -5.45
CA ASP A 147 -15.33 0.67 -4.78
C ASP A 147 -14.80 0.56 -3.34
N PHE A 148 -15.24 -0.48 -2.61
CA PHE A 148 -14.66 -0.83 -1.31
C PHE A 148 -13.14 -0.96 -1.39
N ALA A 149 -12.65 -1.72 -2.35
CA ALA A 149 -11.22 -2.04 -2.47
C ALA A 149 -10.38 -0.80 -2.78
N ARG A 150 -10.87 0.07 -3.67
CA ARG A 150 -10.23 1.35 -4.00
C ARG A 150 -10.16 2.25 -2.77
N GLN A 151 -11.26 2.40 -2.05
CA GLN A 151 -11.32 3.23 -0.84
C GLN A 151 -10.45 2.66 0.28
N LEU A 152 -10.41 1.31 0.44
CA LEU A 152 -9.53 0.66 1.40
C LEU A 152 -8.06 0.88 1.07
N GLY A 153 -7.70 0.80 -0.21
CA GLY A 153 -6.35 1.08 -0.69
C GLY A 153 -5.91 2.52 -0.37
N LEU A 154 -6.81 3.50 -0.55
CA LEU A 154 -6.56 4.90 -0.16
C LEU A 154 -6.29 5.02 1.34
N SER A 155 -7.16 4.41 2.17
CA SER A 155 -6.98 4.41 3.62
C SER A 155 -5.63 3.84 4.05
N MET A 156 -5.25 2.70 3.47
CA MET A 156 -3.98 2.05 3.77
C MET A 156 -2.78 2.89 3.31
N GLN A 157 -2.86 3.54 2.15
CA GLN A 157 -1.78 4.42 1.69
C GLN A 157 -1.63 5.64 2.59
N ARG A 158 -2.75 6.22 3.09
CA ARG A 158 -2.70 7.30 4.09
C ARG A 158 -2.07 6.85 5.40
N ALA A 159 -2.41 5.67 5.89
CA ALA A 159 -1.78 5.10 7.09
C ALA A 159 -0.27 4.85 6.88
N THR A 160 0.13 4.44 5.67
CA THR A 160 1.55 4.28 5.28
C THR A 160 2.29 5.62 5.33
N ILE A 161 1.71 6.69 4.79
CA ILE A 161 2.30 8.04 4.83
C ILE A 161 2.50 8.51 6.29
N VAL A 162 1.54 8.26 7.17
CA VAL A 162 1.68 8.58 8.60
C VAL A 162 2.81 7.78 9.25
N ARG A 163 2.90 6.50 8.93
CA ARG A 163 3.91 5.59 9.47
C ARG A 163 5.33 5.96 9.04
N ASP A 164 5.49 6.29 7.76
CA ASP A 164 6.79 6.37 7.11
C ASP A 164 7.31 7.81 6.96
N VAL A 165 6.60 8.82 7.50
CA VAL A 165 6.95 10.23 7.36
C VAL A 165 8.43 10.55 7.70
N GLY A 166 9.01 9.90 8.70
CA GLY A 166 10.42 10.10 9.05
C GLY A 166 11.39 9.40 8.09
N GLU A 167 11.00 8.27 7.51
CA GLU A 167 11.77 7.55 6.49
C GLU A 167 11.75 8.33 5.18
N ASP A 168 10.57 8.79 4.76
CA ASP A 168 10.37 9.63 3.57
C ASP A 168 11.16 10.95 3.69
N ALA A 169 11.15 11.57 4.87
CA ALA A 169 11.89 12.81 5.12
C ALA A 169 13.41 12.64 4.96
N ARG A 170 13.97 11.51 5.37
CA ARG A 170 15.41 11.20 5.16
C ARG A 170 15.77 11.08 3.68
N GLN A 171 14.79 10.74 2.83
CA GLN A 171 14.92 10.70 1.37
C GLN A 171 14.53 12.05 0.71
N GLY A 172 14.28 13.09 1.50
CA GLY A 172 13.90 14.41 1.02
C GLY A 172 12.44 14.56 0.60
N ARG A 173 11.58 13.57 0.87
CA ARG A 173 10.16 13.55 0.50
C ARG A 173 9.27 13.89 1.70
N ILE A 174 8.26 14.70 1.47
CA ILE A 174 7.18 14.94 2.42
C ILE A 174 5.86 14.85 1.66
N TYR A 175 5.09 13.80 1.93
CA TYR A 175 3.77 13.58 1.32
C TYR A 175 2.67 14.45 1.94
N LEU A 176 2.90 14.96 3.16
CA LEU A 176 1.95 15.85 3.83
C LEU A 176 1.73 17.13 3.01
N PRO A 177 0.47 17.51 2.71
CA PRO A 177 0.19 18.68 1.87
C PRO A 177 0.73 19.98 2.47
N VAL A 178 1.22 20.86 1.60
CA VAL A 178 1.81 22.15 2.02
C VAL A 178 0.78 23.02 2.74
N ASP A 179 -0.46 23.05 2.27
CA ASP A 179 -1.57 23.78 2.92
C ASP A 179 -1.87 23.24 4.33
N THR A 180 -1.78 21.93 4.52
CA THR A 180 -1.97 21.29 5.81
C THR A 180 -0.80 21.58 6.77
N LEU A 181 0.45 21.54 6.28
CA LEU A 181 1.62 21.97 7.03
C LEU A 181 1.50 23.42 7.51
N GLN A 182 1.06 24.32 6.62
CA GLN A 182 0.85 25.74 6.94
C GLN A 182 -0.25 25.93 7.99
N ARG A 183 -1.37 25.24 7.86
CA ARG A 183 -2.51 25.31 8.79
C ARG A 183 -2.13 24.87 10.21
N HIS A 184 -1.24 23.88 10.35
CA HIS A 184 -0.70 23.42 11.62
C HIS A 184 0.57 24.18 12.07
N GLU A 185 1.02 25.15 11.28
CA GLU A 185 2.27 25.89 11.55
C GLU A 185 3.50 24.97 11.74
N VAL A 186 3.58 23.87 10.97
CA VAL A 186 4.70 22.94 10.98
C VAL A 186 5.58 23.20 9.76
N PRO A 187 6.78 23.78 9.94
CA PRO A 187 7.70 23.98 8.84
C PRO A 187 8.17 22.63 8.26
N ALA A 188 8.26 22.51 6.93
CA ALA A 188 8.82 21.33 6.30
C ALA A 188 10.25 21.01 6.78
N ALA A 189 11.03 22.05 7.13
CA ALA A 189 12.36 21.91 7.71
C ALA A 189 12.37 21.15 9.03
N ASP A 190 11.31 21.27 9.84
CA ASP A 190 11.23 20.56 11.12
C ASP A 190 11.07 19.05 10.90
N ILE A 191 10.28 18.65 9.89
CA ILE A 191 10.12 17.23 9.50
C ILE A 191 11.45 16.70 8.96
N LEU A 192 12.12 17.43 8.05
CA LEU A 192 13.42 17.03 7.48
C LEU A 192 14.53 16.92 8.52
N GLN A 193 14.46 17.72 9.61
CA GLN A 193 15.41 17.72 10.71
C GLN A 193 14.96 16.85 11.89
N SER A 194 13.90 16.05 11.70
CA SER A 194 13.31 15.17 12.73
C SER A 194 12.95 15.90 14.04
N ARG A 195 12.49 17.16 13.95
CA ARG A 195 12.05 17.96 15.10
C ARG A 195 10.61 17.61 15.47
N HIS A 196 10.47 16.88 16.55
CA HIS A 196 9.17 16.53 17.10
C HIS A 196 8.61 17.71 17.95
N SER A 197 7.32 18.05 17.77
CA SER A 197 6.65 19.12 18.49
C SER A 197 5.17 18.79 18.69
N GLU A 198 4.49 19.49 19.60
CA GLU A 198 3.04 19.36 19.81
C GLU A 198 2.24 19.70 18.53
N ARG A 199 2.71 20.68 17.74
CA ARG A 199 2.10 21.00 16.42
C ARG A 199 2.22 19.84 15.43
N PHE A 200 3.37 19.18 15.41
CA PHE A 200 3.57 17.98 14.60
C PHE A 200 2.64 16.85 15.07
N VAL A 201 2.49 16.65 16.38
CA VAL A 201 1.55 15.64 16.92
C VAL A 201 0.11 15.94 16.48
N ALA A 202 -0.32 17.22 16.57
CA ALA A 202 -1.65 17.62 16.14
C ALA A 202 -1.87 17.40 14.62
N LEU A 203 -0.87 17.75 13.80
CA LEU A 203 -0.87 17.49 12.35
C LEU A 203 -1.02 15.99 12.06
N MET A 204 -0.20 15.15 12.69
CA MET A 204 -0.21 13.71 12.46
C MET A 204 -1.49 13.06 12.95
N GLY A 205 -2.09 13.57 14.05
CA GLY A 205 -3.40 13.16 14.54
C GLY A 205 -4.51 13.41 13.53
N GLU A 206 -4.51 14.58 12.87
CA GLU A 206 -5.44 14.86 11.76
C GLU A 206 -5.25 13.87 10.59
N GLN A 207 -4.00 13.61 10.19
CA GLN A 207 -3.73 12.67 9.10
C GLN A 207 -4.15 11.23 9.43
N ALA A 208 -3.94 10.81 10.67
CA ALA A 208 -4.40 9.51 11.16
C ALA A 208 -5.93 9.40 11.12
N GLU A 209 -6.64 10.46 11.50
CA GLU A 209 -8.11 10.47 11.46
C GLU A 209 -8.66 10.48 10.02
N VAL A 210 -7.98 11.13 9.07
CA VAL A 210 -8.29 11.00 7.63
C VAL A 210 -8.19 9.54 7.20
N ALA A 211 -7.11 8.84 7.55
CA ALA A 211 -6.94 7.42 7.22
C ALA A 211 -8.07 6.56 7.82
N ARG A 212 -8.44 6.80 9.08
CA ARG A 212 -9.54 6.09 9.77
C ARG A 212 -10.90 6.37 9.16
N THR A 213 -11.15 7.60 8.73
CA THR A 213 -12.41 7.98 8.06
C THR A 213 -12.56 7.23 6.75
N LEU A 214 -11.51 7.23 5.91
CA LEU A 214 -11.48 6.46 4.66
C LEU A 214 -11.70 4.95 4.91
N TYR A 215 -11.15 4.41 6.00
CA TYR A 215 -11.37 3.01 6.39
C TYR A 215 -12.82 2.72 6.74
N ARG A 216 -13.46 3.57 7.57
CA ARG A 216 -14.87 3.42 7.92
C ARG A 216 -15.78 3.49 6.69
N GLU A 217 -15.51 4.44 5.79
CA GLU A 217 -16.22 4.58 4.52
C GLU A 217 -16.05 3.33 3.64
N ALA A 218 -14.81 2.82 3.52
CA ALA A 218 -14.55 1.58 2.78
C ALA A 218 -15.38 0.42 3.34
N LEU A 219 -15.36 0.20 4.66
CA LEU A 219 -16.11 -0.89 5.28
C LEU A 219 -17.63 -0.80 5.05
N ALA A 220 -18.18 0.41 4.90
CA ALA A 220 -19.59 0.62 4.59
C ALA A 220 -19.93 0.22 3.14
N LEU A 221 -18.97 0.30 2.22
CA LEU A 221 -19.14 -0.09 0.82
C LEU A 221 -19.07 -1.61 0.60
N LEU A 222 -18.48 -2.37 1.53
CA LEU A 222 -18.24 -3.81 1.33
C LEU A 222 -19.53 -4.62 1.39
N PRO A 223 -19.97 -5.26 0.27
CA PRO A 223 -21.14 -6.13 0.25
C PRO A 223 -20.99 -7.32 1.21
N ARG A 224 -22.07 -7.68 1.90
CA ARG A 224 -22.05 -8.76 2.90
C ARG A 224 -21.60 -10.10 2.30
N GLN A 225 -22.03 -10.42 1.07
CA GLN A 225 -21.70 -11.67 0.38
C GLN A 225 -20.20 -11.78 0.07
N ASP A 226 -19.48 -10.67 -0.10
CA ASP A 226 -18.06 -10.68 -0.47
C ASP A 226 -17.11 -10.57 0.74
N ARG A 227 -17.64 -10.31 1.96
CA ARG A 227 -16.81 -10.23 3.17
C ARG A 227 -15.91 -11.44 3.35
N ARG A 228 -16.43 -12.63 3.06
CA ARG A 228 -15.66 -13.87 3.15
C ARG A 228 -14.52 -13.94 2.14
N ALA A 229 -14.74 -13.52 0.92
CA ALA A 229 -13.70 -13.48 -0.12
C ALA A 229 -12.61 -12.45 0.22
N GLN A 230 -13.01 -11.28 0.73
CA GLN A 230 -12.13 -10.14 1.01
C GLN A 230 -11.44 -10.19 2.38
N ARG A 231 -11.46 -11.33 3.10
CA ARG A 231 -10.88 -11.47 4.45
C ARG A 231 -9.42 -11.05 4.54
N ALA A 232 -8.60 -11.41 3.54
CA ALA A 232 -7.18 -11.06 3.54
C ALA A 232 -6.97 -9.55 3.47
N ALA A 233 -7.75 -8.84 2.63
CA ALA A 233 -7.73 -7.38 2.57
C ALA A 233 -8.19 -6.75 3.90
N LEU A 234 -9.23 -7.31 4.52
CA LEU A 234 -9.70 -6.87 5.85
C LEU A 234 -8.68 -7.11 6.95
N VAL A 235 -7.94 -8.23 6.91
CA VAL A 235 -6.86 -8.51 7.86
C VAL A 235 -5.72 -7.51 7.67
N MET A 236 -5.30 -7.26 6.43
CA MET A 236 -4.23 -6.32 6.14
C MET A 236 -4.58 -4.90 6.62
N ALA A 237 -5.80 -4.45 6.36
CA ALA A 237 -6.27 -3.16 6.84
C ALA A 237 -6.35 -3.10 8.37
N ALA A 238 -6.87 -4.15 9.03
CA ALA A 238 -6.91 -4.21 10.49
C ALA A 238 -5.52 -4.15 11.13
N LEU A 239 -4.52 -4.81 10.52
CA LEU A 239 -3.13 -4.73 10.96
C LEU A 239 -2.55 -3.32 10.76
N SER A 240 -2.79 -2.70 9.59
CA SER A 240 -2.35 -1.34 9.30
C SER A 240 -2.93 -0.33 10.29
N HIS A 241 -4.22 -0.42 10.59
CA HIS A 241 -4.88 0.47 11.56
C HIS A 241 -4.44 0.21 13.00
N ALA A 242 -4.23 -1.05 13.39
CA ALA A 242 -3.66 -1.35 14.71
C ALA A 242 -2.23 -0.78 14.87
N GLN A 243 -1.44 -0.76 13.81
CA GLN A 243 -0.14 -0.09 13.80
C GLN A 243 -0.28 1.44 13.94
N LEU A 244 -1.28 2.03 13.28
CA LEU A 244 -1.60 3.46 13.40
C LEU A 244 -2.01 3.83 14.85
N ASP A 245 -2.74 2.94 15.55
CA ASP A 245 -3.08 3.12 16.96
C ASP A 245 -1.82 3.11 17.87
N GLU A 246 -0.84 2.24 17.60
CA GLU A 246 0.46 2.26 18.32
C GLU A 246 1.26 3.53 18.04
N ILE A 247 1.24 4.00 16.78
CA ILE A 247 1.90 5.25 16.39
C ILE A 247 1.28 6.43 17.15
N GLU A 248 -0.04 6.50 17.24
CA GLU A 248 -0.72 7.54 18.03
C GLU A 248 -0.41 7.43 19.52
N ALA A 249 -0.45 6.22 20.09
CA ALA A 249 -0.10 5.96 21.49
C ALA A 249 1.34 6.37 21.81
N SER A 250 2.25 6.32 20.84
CA SER A 250 3.63 6.82 20.96
C SER A 250 3.75 8.33 20.81
N GLN A 251 2.64 9.08 20.68
CA GLN A 251 2.65 10.50 20.34
C GLN A 251 3.35 10.77 18.99
N PHE A 252 3.14 9.89 18.00
CA PHE A 252 3.70 10.02 16.65
C PHE A 252 5.23 10.16 16.62
N GLN A 253 5.97 9.36 17.42
CA GLN A 253 7.44 9.34 17.42
C GLN A 253 8.07 8.75 16.14
N VAL A 254 7.38 8.88 15.00
CA VAL A 254 7.73 8.27 13.71
C VAL A 254 8.90 8.99 13.00
N LEU A 255 9.28 10.17 13.41
CA LEU A 255 10.44 10.88 12.82
C LEU A 255 11.77 10.20 13.13
N THR A 256 11.89 9.59 14.31
CA THR A 256 13.14 9.00 14.80
C THR A 256 13.06 7.50 15.06
N GLN A 257 11.84 6.95 15.16
CA GLN A 257 11.61 5.56 15.54
C GLN A 257 10.69 4.87 14.55
N ARG A 258 10.96 3.58 14.27
CA ARG A 258 10.05 2.72 13.54
C ARG A 258 9.13 1.99 14.51
N ILE A 259 7.85 2.34 14.51
CA ILE A 259 6.84 1.73 15.38
C ILE A 259 6.21 0.55 14.65
N ALA A 260 6.29 -0.63 15.25
CA ALA A 260 5.79 -1.86 14.65
C ALA A 260 5.00 -2.70 15.67
N LEU A 261 4.06 -3.47 15.16
CA LEU A 261 3.33 -4.47 15.95
C LEU A 261 4.22 -5.68 16.23
N THR A 262 4.07 -6.27 17.42
CA THR A 262 4.73 -7.53 17.73
C THR A 262 4.14 -8.69 16.90
N PRO A 263 4.94 -9.74 16.56
CA PRO A 263 4.45 -10.90 15.81
C PRO A 263 3.21 -11.56 16.42
N MET A 264 3.16 -11.70 17.75
CA MET A 264 2.02 -12.29 18.44
C MET A 264 0.75 -11.42 18.29
N ARG A 265 0.89 -10.10 18.37
CA ARG A 265 -0.24 -9.19 18.19
C ARG A 265 -0.74 -9.21 16.74
N MET A 266 0.16 -9.27 15.76
CA MET A 266 -0.22 -9.42 14.36
C MET A 266 -0.99 -10.72 14.11
N LEU A 267 -0.50 -11.84 14.63
CA LEU A 267 -1.19 -13.13 14.52
C LEU A 267 -2.59 -13.10 15.16
N TRP A 268 -2.69 -12.52 16.36
CA TRP A 268 -3.97 -12.38 17.06
C TRP A 268 -4.99 -11.54 16.28
N ILE A 269 -4.56 -10.37 15.76
CA ILE A 269 -5.42 -9.50 14.95
C ILE A 269 -5.85 -10.22 13.68
N ALA A 270 -4.93 -10.88 12.99
CA ALA A 270 -5.21 -11.64 11.78
C ALA A 270 -6.24 -12.74 12.04
N TRP A 271 -6.03 -13.57 13.05
CA TRP A 271 -6.94 -14.64 13.42
C TRP A 271 -8.34 -14.13 13.82
N LYS A 272 -8.41 -13.12 14.71
CA LYS A 272 -9.66 -12.49 15.14
C LYS A 272 -10.45 -11.90 13.98
N THR A 273 -9.77 -11.18 13.08
CA THR A 273 -10.40 -10.56 11.90
C THR A 273 -10.90 -11.64 10.93
N TRP A 274 -10.10 -12.67 10.72
CA TRP A 274 -10.47 -13.80 9.87
C TRP A 274 -11.72 -14.52 10.37
N LEU A 275 -11.85 -14.74 11.69
CA LEU A 275 -13.02 -15.40 12.29
C LEU A 275 -14.29 -14.54 12.20
N ARG A 276 -14.18 -13.22 12.40
CA ARG A 276 -15.34 -12.30 12.38
C ARG A 276 -15.98 -12.15 11.01
N ASN A 277 -15.26 -12.48 9.95
CA ASN A 277 -15.72 -12.34 8.56
C ASN A 277 -15.97 -13.72 7.91
N ARG A 278 -16.43 -14.71 8.70
CA ARG A 278 -16.83 -16.06 8.22
C ARG A 278 -18.08 -16.05 7.39
#